data_dc621eb0363250c796a3322983deb015
#
_entry.id   dc621eb0363250c796a3322983deb015
#
_cell.length_a   1.000
_cell.length_b   1.000
_cell.length_c   1.000
_cell.angle_alpha   90.00
_cell.angle_beta   90.00
_cell.angle_gamma   90.00
#
_symmetry.space_group_name_H-M   'P 1'
#
loop_
_entity.id
_entity.type
_entity.pdbx_description
1 polymer ?
#
loop_
_entity_poly.entity_id
_entity_poly.type
_entity_poly.pdbx_seq_one_letter_code
_entity_poly.pdbx_strand_id
1 'polypeptide(L)'
;VIKVYLRYSILVLFLFPNALSSQELFIGISGGLSNYQGDLLNNISTLSQSRAVGGMYAQLYPFPYLSISGGFNFAKIGAADKFNVQPDLRARNLSFVSNLQEGYLTLQIDFFNYERIKITPYIFGGVALFHYNPYTYDTGGEKVFLHSLTTEAQGSPDYPEHPPYKLTNYSLPFGGGITYHVTQLISVGAQLGFRKTFTDYLDDVSTTYPDQETLLQYAGQKSVELTFRGDELNSSAPYPSSTGVRGDPNYKDWYYFTVIKLGVSLSGIHFKTGGKNFGYGNTQRKLSKKKISCPKF
;
A
#
# COMPACT_ATOMS: atom_id res chain seq x y z
N VAL A 1 22.58 22.17 17.60
CA VAL A 1 22.02 22.52 16.28
C VAL A 1 20.66 21.84 16.09
N ILE A 2 20.48 20.54 16.38
CA ILE A 2 19.22 19.78 16.16
C ILE A 2 18.04 20.31 17.01
N LYS A 3 18.27 20.78 18.23
CA LYS A 3 17.21 21.33 19.11
C LYS A 3 16.61 22.66 18.62
N VAL A 4 17.32 23.42 17.79
CA VAL A 4 16.83 24.70 17.24
C VAL A 4 15.88 24.45 16.08
N TYR A 5 16.17 23.49 15.20
CA TYR A 5 15.28 23.15 14.05
C TYR A 5 13.93 22.58 14.50
N LEU A 6 13.89 21.81 15.59
CA LEU A 6 12.64 21.24 16.12
C LEU A 6 11.69 22.34 16.65
N ARG A 7 12.23 23.44 17.21
CA ARG A 7 11.44 24.58 17.69
C ARG A 7 10.82 25.39 16.54
N TYR A 8 11.51 25.52 15.41
CA TYR A 8 10.99 26.23 14.24
C TYR A 8 9.98 25.39 13.45
N SER A 9 10.12 24.06 13.42
CA SER A 9 9.13 23.16 12.80
C SER A 9 7.80 23.17 13.52
N ILE A 10 7.79 23.31 14.85
CA ILE A 10 6.56 23.43 15.63
C ILE A 10 5.94 24.83 15.47
N LEU A 11 6.75 25.88 15.29
CA LEU A 11 6.27 27.24 15.11
C LEU A 11 5.54 27.45 13.77
N VAL A 12 5.98 26.77 12.71
CA VAL A 12 5.32 26.82 11.38
C VAL A 12 3.91 26.20 11.43
N LEU A 13 3.67 25.21 12.31
CA LEU A 13 2.35 24.60 12.48
C LEU A 13 1.33 25.54 13.17
N PHE A 14 1.80 26.56 13.93
CA PHE A 14 0.95 27.52 14.64
C PHE A 14 0.68 28.81 13.87
N LEU A 15 1.30 29.04 12.70
CA LEU A 15 1.14 30.28 11.94
C LEU A 15 -0.05 30.30 10.97
N PHE A 16 -0.88 29.25 10.93
CA PHE A 16 -2.08 29.20 10.09
C PHE A 16 -3.40 29.00 10.87
N PRO A 17 -3.68 29.78 11.94
CA PRO A 17 -4.97 29.62 12.66
C PRO A 17 -6.18 30.13 11.88
N ASN A 18 -5.98 30.97 10.84
CA ASN A 18 -7.09 31.59 10.11
C ASN A 18 -7.48 30.91 8.79
N ALA A 19 -6.71 29.92 8.33
CA ALA A 19 -7.04 29.11 7.15
C ALA A 19 -7.98 27.93 7.46
N LEU A 20 -8.26 27.67 8.74
CA LEU A 20 -9.00 26.50 9.23
C LEU A 20 -10.52 26.60 9.11
N SER A 21 -11.05 27.73 8.64
CA SER A 21 -12.52 27.99 8.66
C SER A 21 -13.31 27.34 7.53
N SER A 22 -12.65 26.63 6.60
CA SER A 22 -13.32 25.97 5.46
C SER A 22 -12.76 24.56 5.19
N GLN A 23 -12.21 23.89 6.21
CA GLN A 23 -11.63 22.56 5.99
C GLN A 23 -12.71 21.50 6.09
N GLU A 24 -12.87 20.70 5.04
CA GLU A 24 -13.70 19.50 5.09
C GLU A 24 -12.85 18.28 5.45
N LEU A 25 -13.29 17.57 6.47
CA LEU A 25 -12.69 16.31 6.91
C LEU A 25 -13.64 15.17 6.55
N PHE A 26 -13.13 14.27 5.70
CA PHE A 26 -13.79 13.00 5.41
C PHE A 26 -13.11 11.88 6.20
N ILE A 27 -13.90 10.98 6.74
CA ILE A 27 -13.44 9.67 7.20
C ILE A 27 -14.08 8.60 6.33
N GLY A 28 -13.37 7.51 6.11
CA GLY A 28 -13.90 6.49 5.22
C GLY A 28 -13.22 5.14 5.33
N ILE A 29 -13.78 4.21 4.59
CA ILE A 29 -13.25 2.87 4.42
C ILE A 29 -12.96 2.63 2.94
N SER A 30 -12.05 1.70 2.69
CA SER A 30 -11.74 1.22 1.35
C SER A 30 -11.70 -0.30 1.32
N GLY A 31 -12.04 -0.87 0.18
CA GLY A 31 -11.98 -2.31 -0.03
C GLY A 31 -11.78 -2.66 -1.50
N GLY A 32 -11.10 -3.76 -1.76
CA GLY A 32 -10.81 -4.15 -3.14
C GLY A 32 -9.77 -5.24 -3.27
N LEU A 33 -8.95 -5.13 -4.30
CA LEU A 33 -7.95 -6.11 -4.69
C LEU A 33 -6.54 -5.56 -4.51
N SER A 34 -5.66 -6.43 -4.04
CA SER A 34 -4.23 -6.23 -3.92
C SER A 34 -3.49 -7.20 -4.82
N ASN A 35 -2.42 -6.74 -5.41
CA ASN A 35 -1.59 -7.51 -6.33
C ASN A 35 -0.11 -7.27 -6.01
N TYR A 36 0.70 -8.26 -6.34
CA TYR A 36 2.14 -8.24 -6.25
C TYR A 36 2.74 -8.23 -7.66
N GLN A 37 3.94 -7.67 -7.79
CA GLN A 37 4.78 -7.72 -8.98
C GLN A 37 6.24 -7.80 -8.54
N GLY A 38 6.96 -8.80 -9.02
CA GLY A 38 8.36 -9.09 -8.72
C GLY A 38 8.76 -10.42 -9.34
N ASP A 39 9.71 -11.15 -8.73
CA ASP A 39 10.35 -12.34 -9.31
C ASP A 39 9.41 -13.53 -9.57
N LEU A 40 8.34 -13.67 -8.78
CA LEU A 40 7.34 -14.72 -9.02
C LEU A 40 6.22 -14.28 -9.97
N LEU A 41 6.09 -12.99 -10.29
CA LEU A 41 5.04 -12.48 -11.16
C LEU A 41 5.47 -11.23 -11.90
N ASN A 42 5.91 -11.38 -13.14
CA ASN A 42 6.35 -10.27 -14.00
C ASN A 42 5.21 -9.54 -14.75
N ASN A 43 3.98 -10.07 -14.73
CA ASN A 43 2.83 -9.51 -15.43
C ASN A 43 1.95 -8.66 -14.51
N ILE A 44 1.74 -7.39 -14.88
CA ILE A 44 0.93 -6.43 -14.12
C ILE A 44 -0.56 -6.81 -14.05
N SER A 45 -1.07 -7.66 -14.93
CA SER A 45 -2.52 -7.86 -15.10
C SER A 45 -3.01 -9.28 -14.83
N THR A 46 -2.61 -9.91 -13.75
CA THR A 46 -3.12 -11.23 -13.37
C THR A 46 -4.19 -11.14 -12.29
N LEU A 47 -5.46 -11.05 -12.69
CA LEU A 47 -6.59 -11.13 -11.76
C LEU A 47 -6.64 -12.47 -10.99
N SER A 48 -6.08 -13.55 -11.56
CA SER A 48 -6.07 -14.88 -10.94
C SER A 48 -5.23 -14.97 -9.66
N GLN A 49 -4.28 -14.06 -9.46
CA GLN A 49 -3.44 -14.00 -8.28
C GLN A 49 -3.76 -12.82 -7.35
N SER A 50 -4.80 -12.05 -7.69
CA SER A 50 -5.28 -10.96 -6.85
C SER A 50 -5.80 -11.47 -5.51
N ARG A 51 -5.53 -10.71 -4.46
CA ARG A 51 -5.96 -10.95 -3.08
C ARG A 51 -6.79 -9.79 -2.57
N ALA A 52 -7.33 -9.92 -1.38
CA ALA A 52 -8.16 -8.87 -0.78
C ALA A 52 -7.32 -7.79 -0.10
N VAL A 53 -7.79 -6.55 -0.17
CA VAL A 53 -7.34 -5.41 0.63
C VAL A 53 -8.54 -4.72 1.24
N GLY A 54 -8.39 -4.27 2.49
CA GLY A 54 -9.34 -3.41 3.18
C GLY A 54 -8.59 -2.35 3.98
N GLY A 55 -9.18 -1.17 4.15
CA GLY A 55 -8.54 -0.11 4.87
C GLY A 55 -9.50 0.94 5.41
N MET A 56 -8.94 1.85 6.20
CA MET A 56 -9.62 3.03 6.71
C MET A 56 -8.76 4.26 6.47
N TYR A 57 -9.38 5.40 6.26
CA TYR A 57 -8.68 6.64 5.98
C TYR A 57 -9.40 7.86 6.57
N ALA A 58 -8.60 8.90 6.81
CA ALA A 58 -9.06 10.26 7.00
C ALA A 58 -8.47 11.13 5.88
N GLN A 59 -9.28 12.02 5.32
CA GLN A 59 -8.90 12.89 4.21
C GLN A 59 -9.34 14.31 4.52
N LEU A 60 -8.38 15.21 4.61
CA LEU A 60 -8.57 16.62 4.90
C LEU A 60 -8.41 17.44 3.62
N TYR A 61 -9.35 18.29 3.31
CA TYR A 61 -9.30 19.25 2.21
C TYR A 61 -8.96 20.65 2.72
N PRO A 62 -7.69 21.06 2.75
CA PRO A 62 -7.32 22.44 3.05
C PRO A 62 -7.73 23.41 1.93
N PHE A 63 -7.82 22.89 0.69
CA PHE A 63 -8.23 23.65 -0.51
C PHE A 63 -9.12 22.76 -1.39
N PRO A 64 -9.99 23.37 -2.24
CA PRO A 64 -10.92 22.61 -3.09
C PRO A 64 -10.29 21.64 -4.12
N TYR A 65 -9.00 21.79 -4.39
CA TYR A 65 -8.25 20.98 -5.36
C TYR A 65 -7.13 20.14 -4.73
N LEU A 66 -6.92 20.28 -3.41
CA LEU A 66 -5.82 19.63 -2.71
C LEU A 66 -6.32 18.97 -1.45
N SER A 67 -6.01 17.69 -1.27
CA SER A 67 -6.27 17.02 0.00
C SER A 67 -5.04 16.25 0.50
N ILE A 68 -5.02 16.09 1.82
CA ILE A 68 -4.06 15.26 2.54
C ILE A 68 -4.84 14.06 3.08
N SER A 69 -4.38 12.86 2.77
CA SER A 69 -5.03 11.63 3.22
C SER A 69 -4.04 10.76 4.00
N GLY A 70 -4.46 10.34 5.17
CA GLY A 70 -3.72 9.38 5.98
C GLY A 70 -4.61 8.19 6.35
N GLY A 71 -4.02 7.00 6.46
CA GLY A 71 -4.81 5.82 6.76
C GLY A 71 -4.00 4.55 6.95
N PHE A 72 -4.75 3.47 7.16
CA PHE A 72 -4.20 2.13 7.33
C PHE A 72 -4.88 1.16 6.36
N ASN A 73 -4.06 0.30 5.75
CA ASN A 73 -4.51 -0.79 4.89
C ASN A 73 -4.06 -2.14 5.47
N PHE A 74 -4.94 -3.11 5.38
CA PHE A 74 -4.67 -4.51 5.64
C PHE A 74 -4.89 -5.26 4.34
N ALA A 75 -3.82 -5.85 3.81
CA ALA A 75 -3.85 -6.52 2.52
C ALA A 75 -3.24 -7.93 2.64
N LYS A 76 -3.57 -8.77 1.69
CA LYS A 76 -2.87 -10.01 1.45
C LYS A 76 -2.31 -9.95 0.03
N ILE A 77 -1.02 -10.22 -0.15
CA ILE A 77 -0.37 -10.34 -1.46
C ILE A 77 0.16 -11.75 -1.64
N GLY A 78 0.43 -12.16 -2.86
CA GLY A 78 1.02 -13.47 -3.12
C GLY A 78 1.11 -13.78 -4.60
N ALA A 79 2.00 -14.68 -4.93
CA ALA A 79 2.21 -15.20 -6.27
C ALA A 79 2.63 -16.66 -6.24
N ALA A 80 2.53 -17.34 -7.38
CA ALA A 80 3.00 -18.70 -7.55
C ALA A 80 3.51 -18.94 -8.98
N ASP A 81 4.67 -19.54 -9.09
CA ASP A 81 5.34 -19.85 -10.35
C ASP A 81 4.51 -20.70 -11.30
N LYS A 82 3.63 -21.54 -10.77
CA LYS A 82 2.71 -22.38 -11.57
C LYS A 82 1.86 -21.60 -12.58
N PHE A 83 1.63 -20.31 -12.32
CA PHE A 83 0.89 -19.42 -13.22
C PHE A 83 1.79 -18.61 -14.14
N ASN A 84 3.12 -18.78 -14.05
CA ASN A 84 4.07 -18.06 -14.89
C ASN A 84 4.02 -18.56 -16.33
N VAL A 85 4.32 -17.68 -17.28
CA VAL A 85 4.38 -18.03 -18.71
C VAL A 85 5.68 -18.75 -19.04
N GLN A 86 6.77 -18.44 -18.35
CA GLN A 86 8.10 -19.01 -18.59
C GLN A 86 8.21 -20.43 -18.02
N PRO A 87 8.61 -21.44 -18.84
CA PRO A 87 8.69 -22.82 -18.39
C PRO A 87 9.67 -23.04 -17.23
N ASP A 88 10.81 -22.32 -17.24
CA ASP A 88 11.85 -22.45 -16.23
C ASP A 88 11.36 -21.97 -14.85
N LEU A 89 10.62 -20.86 -14.82
CA LEU A 89 10.01 -20.39 -13.57
C LEU A 89 8.90 -21.35 -13.10
N ARG A 90 8.11 -21.93 -14.00
CA ARG A 90 7.15 -22.98 -13.60
C ARG A 90 7.84 -24.20 -13.02
N ALA A 91 9.01 -24.59 -13.57
CA ALA A 91 9.78 -25.71 -13.06
C ALA A 91 10.38 -25.43 -11.67
N ARG A 92 10.64 -24.16 -11.30
CA ARG A 92 11.07 -23.73 -9.98
C ARG A 92 10.00 -23.98 -8.91
N ASN A 93 8.71 -23.85 -9.25
CA ASN A 93 7.52 -24.16 -8.44
C ASN A 93 7.43 -23.40 -7.10
N LEU A 94 7.99 -22.23 -7.01
CA LEU A 94 7.89 -21.41 -5.80
C LEU A 94 6.51 -20.77 -5.67
N SER A 95 6.12 -20.51 -4.44
CA SER A 95 4.89 -19.77 -4.14
C SER A 95 5.01 -19.09 -2.78
N PHE A 96 4.40 -17.92 -2.68
CA PHE A 96 4.30 -17.23 -1.40
C PHE A 96 2.95 -16.58 -1.22
N VAL A 97 2.65 -16.29 0.03
CA VAL A 97 1.58 -15.40 0.47
C VAL A 97 2.12 -14.54 1.60
N SER A 98 1.77 -13.26 1.62
CA SER A 98 2.14 -12.38 2.72
C SER A 98 0.95 -11.56 3.17
N ASN A 99 0.75 -11.46 4.49
CA ASN A 99 -0.14 -10.46 5.08
C ASN A 99 0.64 -9.14 5.18
N LEU A 100 0.07 -8.09 4.63
CA LEU A 100 0.66 -6.77 4.56
C LEU A 100 -0.17 -5.78 5.37
N GLN A 101 0.48 -5.03 6.23
CA GLN A 101 -0.10 -3.93 7.00
C GLN A 101 0.62 -2.65 6.59
N GLU A 102 -0.12 -1.66 6.13
CA GLU A 102 0.43 -0.40 5.61
C GLU A 102 -0.18 0.79 6.34
N GLY A 103 0.66 1.66 6.90
CA GLY A 103 0.29 3.00 7.30
C GLY A 103 0.81 3.99 6.26
N TYR A 104 -0.03 4.90 5.77
CA TYR A 104 0.33 5.80 4.69
C TYR A 104 -0.08 7.25 4.93
N LEU A 105 0.64 8.16 4.27
CA LEU A 105 0.30 9.57 4.16
C LEU A 105 0.49 10.00 2.70
N THR A 106 -0.55 10.57 2.10
CA THR A 106 -0.57 10.98 0.69
C THR A 106 -1.12 12.38 0.52
N LEU A 107 -0.60 13.09 -0.47
CA LEU A 107 -1.18 14.29 -1.05
C LEU A 107 -1.97 13.89 -2.30
N GLN A 108 -3.16 14.44 -2.45
CA GLN A 108 -4.03 14.22 -3.61
C GLN A 108 -4.32 15.57 -4.27
N ILE A 109 -4.24 15.60 -5.60
CA ILE A 109 -4.59 16.74 -6.43
C ILE A 109 -5.83 16.36 -7.26
N ASP A 110 -6.92 17.06 -7.01
CA ASP A 110 -8.17 16.91 -7.74
C ASP A 110 -8.17 17.84 -8.96
N PHE A 111 -8.55 17.32 -10.14
CA PHE A 111 -8.56 18.11 -11.38
C PHE A 111 -9.72 19.10 -11.43
N PHE A 112 -10.76 18.87 -10.66
CA PHE A 112 -11.91 19.76 -10.58
C PHE A 112 -12.23 20.13 -9.13
N ASN A 113 -12.86 21.29 -8.95
CA ASN A 113 -13.40 21.68 -7.66
C ASN A 113 -14.59 20.80 -7.30
N TYR A 114 -14.43 19.94 -6.29
CA TYR A 114 -15.47 18.98 -5.86
C TYR A 114 -16.75 19.66 -5.34
N GLU A 115 -16.70 20.91 -4.87
CA GLU A 115 -17.88 21.68 -4.48
C GLU A 115 -18.77 22.04 -5.66
N ARG A 116 -18.19 22.09 -6.89
CA ARG A 116 -18.89 22.48 -8.11
C ARG A 116 -19.21 21.31 -9.01
N ILE A 117 -18.28 20.35 -9.11
CA ILE A 117 -18.35 19.19 -10.01
C ILE A 117 -18.34 17.93 -9.16
N LYS A 118 -19.42 17.17 -9.22
CA LYS A 118 -19.61 15.97 -8.40
C LYS A 118 -18.63 14.83 -8.74
N ILE A 119 -18.13 14.76 -9.97
CA ILE A 119 -17.19 13.74 -10.43
C ILE A 119 -15.83 14.40 -10.57
N THR A 120 -14.86 13.95 -9.79
CA THR A 120 -13.54 14.56 -9.75
C THR A 120 -12.47 13.48 -9.93
N PRO A 121 -11.83 13.40 -11.10
CA PRO A 121 -10.60 12.64 -11.28
C PRO A 121 -9.48 13.28 -10.45
N TYR A 122 -8.56 12.45 -9.96
CA TYR A 122 -7.43 12.89 -9.17
C TYR A 122 -6.18 12.03 -9.39
N ILE A 123 -5.05 12.60 -9.02
CA ILE A 123 -3.79 11.91 -8.84
C ILE A 123 -3.32 12.07 -7.41
N PHE A 124 -2.53 11.13 -6.93
CA PHE A 124 -1.97 11.21 -5.60
C PHE A 124 -0.55 10.65 -5.55
N GLY A 125 0.20 11.07 -4.54
CA GLY A 125 1.51 10.55 -4.22
C GLY A 125 1.84 10.77 -2.75
N GLY A 126 2.76 9.97 -2.19
CA GLY A 126 3.11 10.10 -0.78
C GLY A 126 4.13 9.10 -0.30
N VAL A 127 4.04 8.80 1.00
CA VAL A 127 4.94 7.87 1.69
C VAL A 127 4.12 6.88 2.50
N ALA A 128 4.64 5.66 2.63
CA ALA A 128 4.05 4.64 3.48
C ALA A 128 5.14 3.83 4.20
N LEU A 129 4.77 3.34 5.37
CA LEU A 129 5.49 2.33 6.12
C LEU A 129 4.66 1.06 6.09
N PHE A 130 5.26 -0.05 5.71
CA PHE A 130 4.55 -1.32 5.66
C PHE A 130 5.32 -2.44 6.36
N HIS A 131 4.56 -3.36 6.93
CA HIS A 131 5.04 -4.60 7.53
C HIS A 131 4.46 -5.78 6.76
N TYR A 132 5.31 -6.77 6.50
CA TYR A 132 4.95 -7.99 5.78
C TYR A 132 5.72 -9.18 6.36
N ASN A 133 5.24 -10.40 6.11
CA ASN A 133 5.96 -11.62 6.50
C ASN A 133 5.55 -12.75 5.55
N PRO A 134 6.40 -13.05 4.55
CA PRO A 134 6.09 -14.06 3.54
C PRO A 134 6.05 -15.46 4.14
N TYR A 135 5.07 -16.24 3.71
CA TYR A 135 4.93 -17.64 4.07
C TYR A 135 4.47 -18.45 2.86
N THR A 136 4.72 -19.73 2.91
CA THR A 136 4.18 -20.71 1.96
C THR A 136 3.53 -21.86 2.71
N TYR A 137 2.96 -22.80 1.96
CA TYR A 137 2.52 -24.09 2.50
C TYR A 137 3.47 -25.18 1.97
N ASP A 138 3.93 -26.02 2.87
CA ASP A 138 4.76 -27.18 2.49
C ASP A 138 3.89 -28.31 1.88
N THR A 139 4.52 -29.41 1.52
CA THR A 139 3.85 -30.59 0.94
C THR A 139 2.85 -31.23 1.91
N GLY A 140 3.04 -31.06 3.22
CA GLY A 140 2.11 -31.50 4.26
C GLY A 140 0.94 -30.56 4.48
N GLY A 141 0.93 -29.38 3.84
CA GLY A 141 -0.07 -28.34 4.02
C GLY A 141 0.16 -27.47 5.26
N GLU A 142 1.30 -27.58 5.91
CA GLU A 142 1.68 -26.71 7.01
C GLU A 142 2.09 -25.33 6.51
N LYS A 143 1.66 -24.29 7.25
CA LYS A 143 2.06 -22.91 6.99
C LYS A 143 3.44 -22.64 7.54
N VAL A 144 4.38 -22.30 6.67
CA VAL A 144 5.78 -22.04 7.02
C VAL A 144 6.17 -20.63 6.63
N PHE A 145 6.72 -19.86 7.58
CA PHE A 145 7.23 -18.51 7.33
C PHE A 145 8.62 -18.55 6.73
N LEU A 146 8.80 -17.96 5.55
CA LEU A 146 10.02 -18.05 4.75
C LEU A 146 11.18 -17.25 5.35
N HIS A 147 10.91 -16.06 5.91
CA HIS A 147 11.93 -15.20 6.52
C HIS A 147 12.78 -15.93 7.57
N SER A 148 12.18 -16.81 8.38
CA SER A 148 12.90 -17.55 9.41
C SER A 148 13.74 -18.70 8.88
N LEU A 149 13.52 -19.11 7.63
CA LEU A 149 14.24 -20.21 6.98
C LEU A 149 15.50 -19.75 6.28
N THR A 150 15.67 -18.44 6.07
CA THR A 150 16.85 -17.89 5.38
C THR A 150 17.14 -18.65 4.07
N THR A 151 16.13 -18.76 3.19
CA THR A 151 16.13 -19.59 1.97
C THR A 151 17.27 -19.28 0.98
N GLU A 152 17.88 -18.10 1.06
CA GLU A 152 19.07 -17.70 0.31
C GLU A 152 20.32 -17.63 1.21
N ALA A 153 20.33 -18.40 2.31
CA ALA A 153 21.39 -18.42 3.32
C ALA A 153 21.68 -17.02 3.93
N GLN A 154 20.65 -16.16 4.02
CA GLN A 154 20.79 -14.81 4.56
C GLN A 154 21.32 -14.84 6.00
N GLY A 155 22.42 -14.09 6.23
CA GLY A 155 23.09 -14.04 7.53
C GLY A 155 24.05 -15.19 7.81
N SER A 156 24.23 -16.11 6.88
CA SER A 156 25.28 -17.14 6.96
C SER A 156 26.68 -16.53 6.83
N PRO A 157 27.67 -16.99 7.58
CA PRO A 157 29.06 -16.57 7.40
C PRO A 157 29.63 -16.89 6.00
N ASP A 158 29.10 -17.91 5.32
CA ASP A 158 29.52 -18.30 3.98
C ASP A 158 28.93 -17.42 2.87
N TYR A 159 27.88 -16.62 3.21
CA TYR A 159 27.22 -15.68 2.30
C TYR A 159 27.10 -14.28 2.94
N PRO A 160 28.25 -13.62 3.22
CA PRO A 160 28.26 -12.31 3.88
C PRO A 160 27.58 -11.20 3.07
N GLU A 161 27.43 -11.39 1.76
CA GLU A 161 26.72 -10.49 0.84
C GLU A 161 25.19 -10.62 0.92
N HIS A 162 24.65 -11.65 1.60
CA HIS A 162 23.23 -11.87 1.82
C HIS A 162 22.82 -11.52 3.26
N PRO A 163 22.67 -10.25 3.62
CA PRO A 163 22.20 -9.89 4.97
C PRO A 163 20.74 -10.28 5.16
N PRO A 164 20.30 -10.59 6.39
CA PRO A 164 18.89 -10.80 6.70
C PRO A 164 18.07 -9.56 6.30
N TYR A 165 16.98 -9.75 5.59
CA TYR A 165 16.11 -8.66 5.18
C TYR A 165 15.15 -8.25 6.31
N LYS A 166 14.68 -6.98 6.24
CA LYS A 166 13.76 -6.45 7.24
C LYS A 166 12.32 -6.66 6.82
N LEU A 167 11.47 -7.09 7.74
CA LEU A 167 10.03 -7.27 7.52
C LEU A 167 9.24 -5.96 7.55
N THR A 168 9.87 -4.85 7.96
CA THR A 168 9.24 -3.51 7.95
C THR A 168 10.07 -2.60 7.07
N ASN A 169 9.43 -2.03 6.06
CA ASN A 169 10.06 -1.21 5.03
C ASN A 169 9.19 -0.01 4.64
N TYR A 170 9.77 0.91 3.88
CA TYR A 170 9.10 2.06 3.31
C TYR A 170 8.68 1.78 1.87
N SER A 171 7.61 2.44 1.44
CA SER A 171 7.21 2.50 0.03
C SER A 171 6.78 3.91 -0.36
N LEU A 172 6.74 4.15 -1.66
CA LEU A 172 6.22 5.38 -2.25
C LEU A 172 4.89 5.03 -2.94
N PRO A 173 3.74 5.27 -2.29
CA PRO A 173 2.45 5.15 -2.93
C PRO A 173 2.23 6.29 -3.93
N PHE A 174 1.73 5.98 -5.12
CA PHE A 174 1.29 6.93 -6.13
C PHE A 174 0.24 6.29 -7.04
N GLY A 175 -0.54 7.13 -7.69
CA GLY A 175 -1.59 6.63 -8.58
C GLY A 175 -2.64 7.67 -8.89
N GLY A 176 -3.82 7.18 -9.22
CA GLY A 176 -4.96 8.03 -9.55
C GLY A 176 -6.30 7.36 -9.27
N GLY A 177 -7.33 8.14 -9.39
CA GLY A 177 -8.68 7.66 -9.17
C GLY A 177 -9.74 8.67 -9.60
N ILE A 178 -10.97 8.31 -9.31
CA ILE A 178 -12.14 9.17 -9.53
C ILE A 178 -12.96 9.14 -8.26
N THR A 179 -13.35 10.31 -7.77
CA THR A 179 -14.30 10.46 -6.66
C THR A 179 -15.62 11.00 -7.18
N TYR A 180 -16.71 10.41 -6.76
CA TYR A 180 -18.08 10.90 -6.97
C TYR A 180 -18.69 11.34 -5.64
N HIS A 181 -18.98 12.62 -5.51
CA HIS A 181 -19.67 13.20 -4.36
C HIS A 181 -21.18 13.01 -4.54
N VAL A 182 -21.73 11.94 -3.95
CA VAL A 182 -23.15 11.61 -4.02
C VAL A 182 -23.97 12.71 -3.40
N THR A 183 -23.54 13.17 -2.24
CA THR A 183 -24.07 14.33 -1.50
C THR A 183 -22.89 15.16 -0.95
N GLN A 184 -23.17 16.25 -0.28
CA GLN A 184 -22.13 17.00 0.46
C GLN A 184 -21.54 16.19 1.62
N LEU A 185 -22.22 15.13 2.08
CA LEU A 185 -21.78 14.30 3.19
C LEU A 185 -21.15 12.98 2.74
N ILE A 186 -21.51 12.46 1.58
CA ILE A 186 -21.16 11.10 1.16
C ILE A 186 -20.39 11.14 -0.15
N SER A 187 -19.24 10.51 -0.19
CA SER A 187 -18.43 10.30 -1.38
C SER A 187 -18.18 8.81 -1.65
N VAL A 188 -18.13 8.45 -2.93
CA VAL A 188 -17.75 7.12 -3.42
C VAL A 188 -16.63 7.33 -4.42
N GLY A 189 -15.59 6.51 -4.35
CA GLY A 189 -14.46 6.62 -5.29
C GLY A 189 -13.94 5.27 -5.74
N ALA A 190 -13.26 5.27 -6.88
CA ALA A 190 -12.44 4.16 -7.35
C ALA A 190 -10.99 4.63 -7.49
N GLN A 191 -10.04 3.86 -7.00
CA GLN A 191 -8.63 4.22 -6.97
C GLN A 191 -7.76 3.05 -7.40
N LEU A 192 -6.77 3.35 -8.26
CA LEU A 192 -5.65 2.47 -8.57
C LEU A 192 -4.38 3.13 -8.00
N GLY A 193 -3.69 2.42 -7.13
CA GLY A 193 -2.48 2.94 -6.49
C GLY A 193 -1.36 1.94 -6.48
N PHE A 194 -0.21 2.33 -7.01
CA PHE A 194 1.04 1.58 -7.01
C PHE A 194 1.87 1.93 -5.79
N ARG A 195 2.68 1.00 -5.30
CA ARG A 195 3.64 1.17 -4.22
C ARG A 195 5.01 0.71 -4.71
N LYS A 196 5.88 1.67 -4.98
CA LYS A 196 7.28 1.38 -5.24
C LYS A 196 7.95 1.06 -3.91
N THR A 197 8.43 -0.17 -3.75
CA THR A 197 9.20 -0.55 -2.56
C THR A 197 10.70 -0.41 -2.79
N PHE A 198 11.48 -0.58 -1.72
CA PHE A 198 12.93 -0.59 -1.74
C PHE A 198 13.49 -1.94 -1.29
N THR A 199 12.62 -2.93 -1.10
CA THR A 199 12.98 -4.32 -0.83
C THR A 199 12.75 -5.18 -2.07
N ASP A 200 13.44 -6.30 -2.12
CA ASP A 200 13.36 -7.33 -3.14
C ASP A 200 12.98 -8.69 -2.52
N TYR A 201 12.45 -8.64 -1.32
CA TYR A 201 12.13 -9.83 -0.54
C TYR A 201 10.65 -9.86 -0.10
N LEU A 202 9.73 -9.21 -0.85
CA LEU A 202 8.31 -9.36 -0.56
C LEU A 202 7.84 -10.80 -0.71
N ASP A 203 8.48 -11.54 -1.62
CA ASP A 203 8.24 -12.94 -1.95
C ASP A 203 9.31 -13.91 -1.42
N ASP A 204 10.31 -13.39 -0.67
CA ASP A 204 11.46 -14.17 -0.19
C ASP A 204 12.44 -14.61 -1.29
N VAL A 205 12.42 -13.96 -2.46
CA VAL A 205 13.27 -14.29 -3.62
C VAL A 205 13.99 -13.04 -4.08
N SER A 206 15.32 -13.14 -4.30
CA SER A 206 16.10 -11.96 -4.73
C SER A 206 17.36 -12.33 -5.53
N THR A 207 18.13 -13.34 -5.13
CA THR A 207 19.50 -13.52 -5.60
C THR A 207 19.71 -14.88 -6.29
N THR A 208 20.67 -15.65 -5.84
CA THR A 208 21.01 -16.97 -6.36
C THR A 208 20.65 -18.06 -5.35
N TYR A 209 20.60 -19.31 -5.82
CA TYR A 209 20.50 -20.45 -4.93
C TYR A 209 21.77 -20.57 -4.08
N PRO A 210 21.67 -20.79 -2.77
CA PRO A 210 22.82 -21.17 -1.96
C PRO A 210 23.24 -22.62 -2.27
N ASP A 211 24.48 -22.97 -1.92
CA ASP A 211 24.91 -24.36 -1.94
C ASP A 211 24.03 -25.20 -0.99
N GLN A 212 23.58 -26.36 -1.50
CA GLN A 212 22.61 -27.18 -0.77
C GLN A 212 23.15 -27.71 0.56
N GLU A 213 24.40 -28.11 0.62
CA GLU A 213 25.03 -28.66 1.83
C GLU A 213 25.26 -27.56 2.86
N THR A 214 25.71 -26.39 2.43
CA THR A 214 25.88 -25.19 3.26
C THR A 214 24.52 -24.73 3.84
N LEU A 215 23.48 -24.70 3.02
CA LEU A 215 22.14 -24.32 3.49
C LEU A 215 21.58 -25.34 4.49
N LEU A 216 21.78 -26.63 4.22
CA LEU A 216 21.36 -27.71 5.12
C LEU A 216 22.01 -27.59 6.50
N GLN A 217 23.32 -27.32 6.52
CA GLN A 217 24.08 -27.16 7.78
C GLN A 217 23.67 -25.89 8.54
N TYR A 218 23.42 -24.80 7.85
CA TYR A 218 23.12 -23.50 8.45
C TYR A 218 21.66 -23.37 8.89
N ALA A 219 20.71 -23.77 8.03
CA ALA A 219 19.28 -23.49 8.20
C ALA A 219 18.40 -24.75 8.27
N GLY A 220 18.96 -25.93 8.00
CA GLY A 220 18.29 -27.22 8.14
C GLY A 220 17.48 -27.65 6.92
N GLN A 221 16.93 -28.86 7.00
CA GLN A 221 16.26 -29.55 5.89
C GLN A 221 15.06 -28.77 5.32
N LYS A 222 14.26 -28.15 6.19
CA LYS A 222 13.05 -27.39 5.77
C LYS A 222 13.40 -26.18 4.90
N SER A 223 14.55 -25.54 5.15
CA SER A 223 15.05 -24.45 4.32
C SER A 223 15.40 -24.93 2.92
N VAL A 224 16.12 -26.07 2.82
CA VAL A 224 16.47 -26.67 1.53
C VAL A 224 15.21 -27.02 0.71
N GLU A 225 14.23 -27.66 1.34
CA GLU A 225 12.96 -28.04 0.71
C GLU A 225 12.20 -26.85 0.15
N LEU A 226 12.16 -25.71 0.86
CA LEU A 226 11.40 -24.54 0.45
C LEU A 226 12.19 -23.55 -0.38
N THR A 227 13.51 -23.70 -0.49
CA THR A 227 14.37 -22.91 -1.38
C THR A 227 14.17 -23.29 -2.85
N PHE A 228 14.01 -24.59 -3.13
CA PHE A 228 13.70 -25.12 -4.46
C PHE A 228 12.61 -26.19 -4.33
N ARG A 229 11.56 -26.06 -5.12
CA ARG A 229 10.38 -26.94 -5.05
C ARG A 229 10.10 -27.66 -6.38
N GLY A 230 11.08 -27.63 -7.30
CA GLY A 230 10.94 -28.32 -8.60
C GLY A 230 10.90 -29.85 -8.48
N ASP A 231 11.49 -30.41 -7.44
CA ASP A 231 11.44 -31.84 -7.10
C ASP A 231 10.03 -32.33 -6.73
N GLU A 232 9.15 -31.45 -6.27
CA GLU A 232 7.72 -31.74 -6.05
C GLU A 232 6.97 -32.01 -7.38
N LEU A 233 7.44 -31.43 -8.49
CA LEU A 233 6.87 -31.63 -9.82
C LEU A 233 7.53 -32.80 -10.56
N ASN A 234 8.83 -32.93 -10.35
CA ASN A 234 9.64 -34.00 -10.92
C ASN A 234 10.69 -34.46 -9.91
N SER A 235 10.48 -35.61 -9.32
CA SER A 235 11.36 -36.18 -8.28
C SER A 235 12.82 -36.40 -8.71
N SER A 236 13.10 -36.30 -10.00
CA SER A 236 14.46 -36.38 -10.56
C SER A 236 15.04 -34.98 -10.84
N ALA A 237 14.34 -33.90 -10.55
CA ALA A 237 14.89 -32.56 -10.74
C ALA A 237 16.03 -32.32 -9.73
N PRO A 238 17.24 -32.02 -10.22
CA PRO A 238 18.35 -31.74 -9.31
C PRO A 238 18.18 -30.39 -8.64
N TYR A 239 18.65 -30.27 -7.40
CA TYR A 239 18.78 -28.96 -6.76
C TYR A 239 19.70 -28.07 -7.62
N PRO A 240 19.31 -26.77 -7.83
CA PRO A 240 20.09 -25.87 -8.68
C PRO A 240 21.51 -25.64 -8.13
N SER A 241 22.43 -25.30 -9.02
CA SER A 241 23.79 -24.94 -8.62
C SER A 241 23.80 -23.63 -7.82
N SER A 242 24.79 -23.40 -7.00
CA SER A 242 24.98 -22.17 -6.23
C SER A 242 25.19 -20.90 -7.08
N THR A 243 25.39 -21.05 -8.39
CA THR A 243 25.41 -19.94 -9.37
C THR A 243 24.08 -19.79 -10.11
N GLY A 244 23.11 -20.67 -9.83
CA GLY A 244 21.78 -20.61 -10.42
C GLY A 244 21.02 -19.38 -9.95
N VAL A 245 20.43 -18.64 -10.88
CA VAL A 245 19.61 -17.45 -10.56
C VAL A 245 18.32 -17.90 -9.92
N ARG A 246 18.01 -17.37 -8.73
CA ARG A 246 16.73 -17.58 -8.04
C ARG A 246 15.81 -16.38 -8.25
N GLY A 247 16.34 -15.16 -8.18
CA GLY A 247 15.67 -13.88 -8.44
C GLY A 247 16.59 -12.88 -9.11
N ASP A 248 16.13 -11.64 -9.30
CA ASP A 248 16.93 -10.54 -9.85
C ASP A 248 16.98 -9.35 -8.89
N PRO A 249 18.08 -9.18 -8.12
CA PRO A 249 18.20 -8.14 -7.10
C PRO A 249 18.13 -6.72 -7.62
N ASN A 250 18.20 -6.50 -8.96
CA ASN A 250 18.11 -5.19 -9.57
C ASN A 250 16.66 -4.71 -9.71
N TYR A 251 15.70 -5.63 -9.74
CA TYR A 251 14.29 -5.33 -9.89
C TYR A 251 13.57 -5.45 -8.54
N LYS A 252 13.44 -4.29 -7.84
CA LYS A 252 12.74 -4.27 -6.55
C LYS A 252 11.27 -4.57 -6.72
N ASP A 253 10.72 -5.27 -5.75
CA ASP A 253 9.32 -5.66 -5.70
C ASP A 253 8.37 -4.48 -5.60
N TRP A 254 7.20 -4.64 -6.20
CA TRP A 254 6.11 -3.68 -6.14
C TRP A 254 4.84 -4.38 -5.67
N TYR A 255 3.92 -3.59 -5.11
CA TYR A 255 2.54 -4.03 -4.94
C TYR A 255 1.59 -2.90 -5.33
N TYR A 256 0.35 -3.24 -5.67
CA TYR A 256 -0.65 -2.24 -6.02
C TYR A 256 -2.03 -2.64 -5.54
N PHE A 257 -2.86 -1.63 -5.31
CA PHE A 257 -4.23 -1.78 -4.84
C PHE A 257 -5.20 -1.17 -5.85
N THR A 258 -6.26 -1.91 -6.15
CA THR A 258 -7.44 -1.42 -6.86
C THR A 258 -8.58 -1.45 -5.87
N VAL A 259 -9.04 -0.29 -5.43
CA VAL A 259 -10.01 -0.18 -4.33
C VAL A 259 -11.19 0.72 -4.68
N ILE A 260 -12.32 0.39 -4.09
CA ILE A 260 -13.46 1.29 -3.93
C ILE A 260 -13.34 1.97 -2.57
N LYS A 261 -13.57 3.29 -2.54
CA LYS A 261 -13.53 4.13 -1.33
C LYS A 261 -14.93 4.61 -1.01
N LEU A 262 -15.31 4.57 0.26
CA LEU A 262 -16.54 5.17 0.78
C LEU A 262 -16.14 6.17 1.86
N GLY A 263 -16.56 7.43 1.70
CA GLY A 263 -16.21 8.51 2.62
C GLY A 263 -17.44 9.25 3.12
N VAL A 264 -17.38 9.70 4.37
CA VAL A 264 -18.39 10.52 5.01
C VAL A 264 -17.72 11.79 5.55
N SER A 265 -18.25 12.96 5.16
CA SER A 265 -17.79 14.24 5.68
C SER A 265 -18.25 14.44 7.12
N LEU A 266 -17.33 14.84 8.00
CA LEU A 266 -17.64 15.19 9.39
C LEU A 266 -18.16 16.62 9.54
N SER A 267 -17.99 17.48 8.54
CA SER A 267 -18.37 18.90 8.59
C SER A 267 -19.87 19.13 8.72
N GLY A 268 -20.68 18.13 8.33
CA GLY A 268 -22.15 18.18 8.44
C GLY A 268 -22.74 17.52 9.69
N ILE A 269 -21.91 16.92 10.54
CA ILE A 269 -22.39 16.20 11.72
C ILE A 269 -22.41 17.14 12.91
N HIS A 270 -23.59 17.65 13.25
CA HIS A 270 -23.80 18.44 14.48
C HIS A 270 -23.95 17.49 15.69
N PHE A 271 -22.91 17.36 16.48
CA PHE A 271 -23.02 16.69 17.78
C PHE A 271 -23.77 17.59 18.75
N LYS A 272 -25.00 17.24 19.11
CA LYS A 272 -25.71 17.85 20.24
C LYS A 272 -25.06 17.37 21.54
N THR A 273 -24.03 18.06 22.00
CA THR A 273 -23.56 17.92 23.38
C THR A 273 -24.35 18.92 24.24
N GLY A 274 -24.92 18.42 25.35
CA GLY A 274 -25.83 19.16 26.18
C GLY A 274 -25.43 20.60 26.45
N GLY A 275 -26.23 21.55 25.99
CA GLY A 275 -26.27 22.94 26.45
C GLY A 275 -25.35 23.96 25.78
N LYS A 276 -24.39 23.60 24.92
CA LYS A 276 -23.63 24.57 24.12
C LYS A 276 -23.44 24.01 22.69
N ASN A 277 -24.00 24.75 21.72
CA ASN A 277 -23.79 24.45 20.31
C ASN A 277 -22.31 24.70 19.94
N PHE A 278 -21.47 23.69 19.92
CA PHE A 278 -20.20 23.69 19.24
C PHE A 278 -20.46 23.13 17.83
N GLY A 279 -20.98 24.00 16.96
CA GLY A 279 -21.10 23.69 15.55
C GLY A 279 -19.99 24.41 14.81
N TYR A 280 -19.13 23.67 14.10
CA TYR A 280 -18.43 24.24 12.95
C TYR A 280 -19.50 24.54 11.89
N GLY A 281 -20.12 25.73 12.04
CA GLY A 281 -21.20 26.17 11.16
C GLY A 281 -20.63 26.79 9.91
N ASN A 282 -20.88 26.16 8.77
CA ASN A 282 -20.83 26.81 7.49
C ASN A 282 -21.89 27.98 7.54
N THR A 283 -21.41 29.18 7.74
CA THR A 283 -22.27 30.37 7.66
C THR A 283 -22.65 30.57 6.20
N GLN A 284 -23.74 29.94 5.77
CA GLN A 284 -24.37 30.34 4.51
C GLN A 284 -24.58 31.85 4.56
N ARG A 285 -23.78 32.58 3.80
CA ARG A 285 -24.09 33.97 3.48
C ARG A 285 -25.46 33.95 2.78
N LYS A 286 -26.52 34.26 3.53
CA LYS A 286 -27.78 34.67 2.94
C LYS A 286 -27.47 35.87 2.05
N LEU A 287 -27.41 35.63 0.75
CA LEU A 287 -27.48 36.71 -0.23
C LEU A 287 -28.79 37.44 0.02
N SER A 288 -28.73 38.60 0.69
CA SER A 288 -29.84 39.48 0.80
C SER A 288 -30.22 39.88 -0.62
N LYS A 289 -31.39 39.45 -1.07
CA LYS A 289 -32.01 39.95 -2.29
C LYS A 289 -32.25 41.43 -2.09
N LYS A 290 -31.29 42.27 -2.49
CA LYS A 290 -31.52 43.70 -2.61
C LYS A 290 -32.58 43.89 -3.70
N LYS A 291 -33.81 44.25 -3.30
CA LYS A 291 -34.85 44.67 -4.26
C LYS A 291 -34.34 45.90 -4.98
N ILE A 292 -34.00 45.75 -6.25
CA ILE A 292 -33.77 46.88 -7.13
C ILE A 292 -35.18 47.43 -7.48
N SER A 293 -35.55 48.56 -6.92
CA SER A 293 -36.73 49.29 -7.37
C SER A 293 -36.38 50.09 -8.61
N CYS A 294 -37.08 49.88 -9.71
CA CYS A 294 -36.99 50.74 -10.89
C CYS A 294 -37.50 52.12 -10.55
N PRO A 295 -36.85 53.21 -10.99
CA PRO A 295 -37.42 54.56 -10.91
C PRO A 295 -38.64 54.63 -11.82
N LYS A 296 -39.72 55.13 -11.29
CA LYS A 296 -40.90 55.55 -12.12
C LYS A 296 -40.56 56.90 -12.72
N PHE A 297 -40.64 57.00 -14.03
CA PHE A 297 -40.74 58.26 -14.75
C PHE A 297 -42.21 58.75 -14.77
#